data_63f50edb3d42eb304eb0f2c0e15d7b79
#
_entry.id   63f50edb3d42eb304eb0f2c0e15d7b79
#
_cell.length_a   1.000
_cell.length_b   1.000
_cell.length_c   1.000
_cell.angle_alpha   90.00
_cell.angle_beta   90.00
_cell.angle_gamma   90.00
#
_symmetry.space_group_name_H-M   'P 1'
#
loop_
_entity.id
_entity.type
_entity.pdbx_description
1 polymer ?
#
loop_
_entity_poly.entity_id
_entity_poly.type
_entity_poly.pdbx_seq_one_letter_code
_entity_poly.pdbx_strand_id
1 'polypeptide(L)'
;AEDNVEAILRTYVQHCNNAHFIFAGSQRHIMGNIFLTASRPFYQSVSMMHLESIPLEEYIKFAQKHFKEAEKNISKEAIEQIYQYFEGITWYMQKVLHTLYDMTPVHEVADVSMVEEAICQIIGSFQYTYSETLFRMPEKQKELLIAITKEGKASAITSGAFIKKYRLPSSSSVQSALKGLLEKDFVTQEAGAYQIYDRFFGLWLQRNY
;
A
#
# COMPACT_ATOMS: atom_id res chain seq x y z
N ALA A 1 26.35 -0.11 9.73
CA ALA A 1 25.74 -0.64 10.96
C ALA A 1 24.74 -1.78 10.63
N GLU A 2 23.93 -1.64 9.57
CA GLU A 2 22.91 -2.64 9.17
C GLU A 2 23.54 -3.96 8.69
N ASP A 3 24.62 -3.91 7.91
CA ASP A 3 25.30 -5.09 7.36
C ASP A 3 25.85 -6.02 8.46
N ASN A 4 26.17 -5.47 9.62
CA ASN A 4 26.66 -6.25 10.75
C ASN A 4 25.53 -7.04 11.46
N VAL A 5 24.31 -6.48 11.50
CA VAL A 5 23.16 -7.15 12.13
C VAL A 5 22.72 -8.38 11.34
N GLU A 6 22.67 -8.28 10.01
CA GLU A 6 22.35 -9.43 9.16
C GLU A 6 23.36 -10.57 9.30
N ALA A 7 24.67 -10.25 9.32
CA ALA A 7 25.71 -11.24 9.48
C ALA A 7 25.64 -11.95 10.84
N ILE A 8 25.40 -11.19 11.91
CA ILE A 8 25.22 -11.73 13.27
C ILE A 8 23.99 -12.64 13.31
N LEU A 9 22.86 -12.17 12.82
CA LEU A 9 21.63 -12.96 12.79
C LEU A 9 21.80 -14.24 11.97
N ARG A 10 22.47 -14.16 10.82
CA ARG A 10 22.80 -15.34 9.99
C ARG A 10 23.59 -16.37 10.75
N THR A 11 24.59 -15.95 11.54
CA THR A 11 25.40 -16.84 12.36
C THR A 11 24.52 -17.58 13.37
N TYR A 12 23.63 -16.88 14.08
CA TYR A 12 22.72 -17.51 15.04
C TYR A 12 21.77 -18.51 14.38
N VAL A 13 21.15 -18.12 13.26
CA VAL A 13 20.25 -18.99 12.50
C VAL A 13 20.93 -20.29 12.08
N GLN A 14 22.18 -20.22 11.61
CA GLN A 14 22.95 -21.39 11.19
C GLN A 14 23.31 -22.36 12.32
N HIS A 15 23.46 -21.87 13.55
CA HIS A 15 23.79 -22.69 14.71
C HIS A 15 22.57 -23.29 15.41
N CYS A 16 21.36 -22.84 15.08
CA CYS A 16 20.13 -23.36 15.67
C CYS A 16 19.63 -24.60 14.91
N ASN A 17 20.13 -25.78 15.25
CA ASN A 17 19.77 -27.01 14.54
C ASN A 17 18.39 -27.57 14.88
N ASN A 18 17.72 -27.07 15.91
CA ASN A 18 16.42 -27.52 16.42
C ASN A 18 15.31 -26.47 16.24
N ALA A 19 15.51 -25.49 15.37
CA ALA A 19 14.54 -24.43 15.10
C ALA A 19 14.30 -24.26 13.61
N HIS A 20 13.06 -23.92 13.25
CA HIS A 20 12.70 -23.46 11.92
C HIS A 20 12.47 -21.95 11.97
N PHE A 21 13.00 -21.24 10.98
CA PHE A 21 12.90 -19.79 10.91
C PHE A 21 12.00 -19.38 9.74
N ILE A 22 11.03 -18.51 10.01
CA ILE A 22 10.16 -17.91 8.99
C ILE A 22 10.43 -16.42 9.02
N PHE A 23 10.90 -15.87 7.90
CA PHE A 23 11.09 -14.45 7.71
C PHE A 23 9.92 -13.89 6.90
N ALA A 24 9.23 -12.90 7.44
CA ALA A 24 8.08 -12.28 6.77
C ALA A 24 8.31 -10.77 6.63
N GLY A 25 7.92 -10.22 5.49
CA GLY A 25 8.00 -8.79 5.22
C GLY A 25 7.03 -8.39 4.13
N SER A 26 6.41 -7.21 4.27
CA SER A 26 5.46 -6.66 3.31
C SER A 26 6.14 -6.00 2.10
N GLN A 27 7.40 -5.57 2.25
CA GLN A 27 8.14 -4.91 1.17
C GLN A 27 8.94 -5.94 0.37
N ARG A 28 8.39 -6.37 -0.77
CA ARG A 28 8.98 -7.41 -1.64
C ARG A 28 10.42 -7.10 -2.05
N HIS A 29 10.73 -5.83 -2.35
CA HIS A 29 12.07 -5.44 -2.77
C HIS A 29 13.12 -5.57 -1.64
N ILE A 30 12.75 -5.28 -0.39
CA ILE A 30 13.64 -5.47 0.77
C ILE A 30 13.90 -6.96 1.00
N MET A 31 12.85 -7.79 1.00
CA MET A 31 13.00 -9.24 1.11
C MET A 31 13.86 -9.80 -0.02
N GLY A 32 13.64 -9.35 -1.26
CA GLY A 32 14.48 -9.71 -2.39
C GLY A 32 15.96 -9.29 -2.22
N ASN A 33 16.21 -8.08 -1.74
CA ASN A 33 17.57 -7.62 -1.47
C ASN A 33 18.28 -8.46 -0.41
N ILE A 34 17.60 -8.85 0.67
CA ILE A 34 18.19 -9.64 1.76
C ILE A 34 18.51 -11.07 1.31
N PHE A 35 17.61 -11.72 0.58
CA PHE A 35 17.70 -13.17 0.32
C PHE A 35 18.14 -13.54 -1.11
N LEU A 36 18.04 -12.64 -2.07
CA LEU A 36 18.35 -12.90 -3.48
C LEU A 36 19.61 -12.16 -4.00
N THR A 37 20.17 -11.23 -3.20
CA THR A 37 21.37 -10.49 -3.60
C THR A 37 22.63 -11.22 -3.14
N ALA A 38 23.51 -11.57 -4.08
CA ALA A 38 24.70 -12.41 -3.83
C ALA A 38 25.69 -11.85 -2.78
N SER A 39 25.72 -10.52 -2.59
CA SER A 39 26.58 -9.87 -1.60
C SER A 39 26.01 -9.86 -0.18
N ARG A 40 24.79 -10.35 0.04
CA ARG A 40 24.13 -10.30 1.36
C ARG A 40 24.32 -11.60 2.14
N PRO A 41 24.38 -11.52 3.49
CA PRO A 41 24.62 -12.69 4.35
C PRO A 41 23.59 -13.83 4.20
N PHE A 42 22.33 -13.50 3.92
CA PHE A 42 21.25 -14.47 3.75
C PHE A 42 21.04 -14.96 2.32
N TYR A 43 21.96 -14.66 1.41
CA TYR A 43 21.83 -15.08 0.01
C TYR A 43 21.55 -16.58 -0.11
N GLN A 44 20.49 -16.94 -0.85
CA GLN A 44 20.05 -18.32 -1.10
C GLN A 44 19.90 -19.21 0.16
N SER A 45 19.58 -18.62 1.30
CA SER A 45 19.47 -19.35 2.57
C SER A 45 18.04 -19.76 2.94
N VAL A 46 17.04 -19.39 2.14
CA VAL A 46 15.63 -19.64 2.38
C VAL A 46 14.90 -20.06 1.11
N SER A 47 13.77 -20.75 1.26
CA SER A 47 12.80 -20.91 0.20
C SER A 47 11.84 -19.71 0.20
N MET A 48 11.80 -18.97 -0.90
CA MET A 48 10.92 -17.81 -1.03
C MET A 48 9.47 -18.25 -1.29
N MET A 49 8.53 -17.68 -0.53
CA MET A 49 7.10 -17.83 -0.76
C MET A 49 6.50 -16.45 -1.03
N HIS A 50 5.86 -16.28 -2.17
CA HIS A 50 5.11 -15.07 -2.49
C HIS A 50 3.65 -15.29 -2.13
N LEU A 51 3.12 -14.40 -1.27
CA LEU A 51 1.70 -14.36 -0.98
C LEU A 51 1.03 -13.42 -1.98
N GLU A 52 0.08 -13.96 -2.72
CA GLU A 52 -0.78 -13.20 -3.61
C GLU A 52 -1.94 -12.54 -2.83
N SER A 53 -2.64 -11.60 -3.50
CA SER A 53 -3.85 -11.03 -2.93
C SER A 53 -4.89 -12.12 -2.70
N ILE A 54 -5.63 -12.02 -1.61
CA ILE A 54 -6.76 -12.93 -1.34
C ILE A 54 -7.82 -12.71 -2.45
N PRO A 55 -8.32 -13.79 -3.09
CA PRO A 55 -9.34 -13.68 -4.13
C PRO A 55 -10.61 -12.98 -3.64
N LEU A 56 -11.25 -12.22 -4.52
CA LEU A 56 -12.50 -11.49 -4.22
C LEU A 56 -13.58 -12.40 -3.62
N GLU A 57 -13.75 -13.61 -4.17
CA GLU A 57 -14.77 -14.57 -3.70
C GLU A 57 -14.57 -14.97 -2.23
N GLU A 58 -13.33 -15.04 -1.76
CA GLU A 58 -13.05 -15.33 -0.35
C GLU A 58 -13.38 -14.12 0.55
N TYR A 59 -13.16 -12.89 0.07
CA TYR A 59 -13.61 -11.69 0.77
C TYR A 59 -15.13 -11.60 0.85
N ILE A 60 -15.84 -11.97 -0.22
CA ILE A 60 -17.31 -11.97 -0.23
C ILE A 60 -17.83 -12.95 0.84
N LYS A 61 -17.34 -14.18 0.84
CA LYS A 61 -17.72 -15.20 1.84
C LYS A 61 -17.42 -14.73 3.27
N PHE A 62 -16.22 -14.20 3.47
CA PHE A 62 -15.76 -13.72 4.77
C PHE A 62 -16.63 -12.57 5.29
N ALA A 63 -16.82 -11.52 4.50
CA ALA A 63 -17.58 -10.35 4.91
C ALA A 63 -19.04 -10.69 5.17
N GLN A 64 -19.70 -11.39 4.22
CA GLN A 64 -21.11 -11.79 4.36
C GLN A 64 -21.33 -12.67 5.60
N LYS A 65 -20.40 -13.59 5.90
CA LYS A 65 -20.48 -14.42 7.10
C LYS A 65 -20.48 -13.56 8.37
N HIS A 66 -19.51 -12.65 8.53
CA HIS A 66 -19.37 -11.84 9.75
C HIS A 66 -20.50 -10.83 9.91
N PHE A 67 -20.97 -10.23 8.84
CA PHE A 67 -22.15 -9.35 8.90
C PHE A 67 -23.39 -10.13 9.34
N LYS A 68 -23.62 -11.33 8.79
CA LYS A 68 -24.76 -12.18 9.14
C LYS A 68 -24.71 -12.66 10.61
N GLU A 69 -23.53 -12.98 11.12
CA GLU A 69 -23.34 -13.35 12.54
C GLU A 69 -23.78 -12.25 13.51
N ALA A 70 -23.76 -10.98 13.05
CA ALA A 70 -24.23 -9.81 13.82
C ALA A 70 -25.63 -9.32 13.39
N GLU A 71 -26.41 -10.17 12.71
CA GLU A 71 -27.75 -9.83 12.20
C GLU A 71 -27.74 -8.59 11.27
N LYS A 72 -26.62 -8.35 10.56
CA LYS A 72 -26.45 -7.34 9.51
C LYS A 72 -26.28 -8.02 8.17
N ASN A 73 -26.30 -7.21 7.10
CA ASN A 73 -25.97 -7.72 5.76
C ASN A 73 -24.98 -6.76 5.07
N ILE A 74 -24.31 -7.27 4.05
CA ILE A 74 -23.47 -6.48 3.13
C ILE A 74 -23.70 -6.96 1.71
N SER A 75 -23.90 -6.05 0.78
CA SER A 75 -24.08 -6.37 -0.63
C SER A 75 -22.76 -6.85 -1.27
N LYS A 76 -22.87 -7.73 -2.24
CA LYS A 76 -21.72 -8.21 -3.00
C LYS A 76 -21.04 -7.06 -3.72
N GLU A 77 -21.82 -6.16 -4.29
CA GLU A 77 -21.38 -4.98 -5.03
C GLU A 77 -20.56 -4.02 -4.17
N ALA A 78 -20.91 -3.86 -2.88
CA ALA A 78 -20.10 -3.08 -1.94
C ALA A 78 -18.70 -3.69 -1.73
N ILE A 79 -18.62 -5.03 -1.57
CA ILE A 79 -17.34 -5.73 -1.42
C ILE A 79 -16.51 -5.64 -2.70
N GLU A 80 -17.14 -5.81 -3.87
CA GLU A 80 -16.50 -5.66 -5.17
C GLU A 80 -15.92 -4.26 -5.36
N GLN A 81 -16.66 -3.23 -4.99
CA GLN A 81 -16.19 -1.84 -5.06
C GLN A 81 -14.98 -1.60 -4.16
N ILE A 82 -15.00 -2.09 -2.91
CA ILE A 82 -13.84 -1.99 -2.01
C ILE A 82 -12.64 -2.71 -2.62
N TYR A 83 -12.86 -3.89 -3.21
CA TYR A 83 -11.80 -4.66 -3.84
C TYR A 83 -11.18 -3.93 -5.05
N GLN A 84 -12.00 -3.22 -5.85
CA GLN A 84 -11.51 -2.39 -6.95
C GLN A 84 -10.66 -1.21 -6.47
N TYR A 85 -11.05 -0.54 -5.37
CA TYR A 85 -10.25 0.55 -4.80
C TYR A 85 -8.89 0.10 -4.28
N PHE A 86 -8.82 -1.08 -3.66
CA PHE A 86 -7.64 -1.50 -2.90
C PHE A 86 -6.94 -2.75 -3.44
N GLU A 87 -7.36 -3.25 -4.60
CA GLU A 87 -6.72 -4.37 -5.31
C GLU A 87 -6.52 -5.62 -4.42
N GLY A 88 -7.44 -5.85 -3.47
CA GLY A 88 -7.40 -6.98 -2.54
C GLY A 88 -6.32 -6.89 -1.45
N ILE A 89 -5.69 -5.73 -1.25
CA ILE A 89 -4.71 -5.54 -0.17
C ILE A 89 -5.43 -5.65 1.17
N THR A 90 -5.12 -6.70 1.92
CA THR A 90 -5.86 -7.15 3.11
C THR A 90 -6.11 -6.06 4.14
N TRP A 91 -5.10 -5.23 4.43
CA TRP A 91 -5.23 -4.18 5.44
C TRP A 91 -6.31 -3.15 5.07
N TYR A 92 -6.32 -2.68 3.82
CA TYR A 92 -7.32 -1.71 3.36
C TYR A 92 -8.71 -2.33 3.28
N MET A 93 -8.80 -3.56 2.74
CA MET A 93 -10.05 -4.31 2.67
C MET A 93 -10.69 -4.44 4.04
N GLN A 94 -9.94 -4.93 5.02
CA GLN A 94 -10.44 -5.11 6.38
C GLN A 94 -10.78 -3.78 7.05
N LYS A 95 -9.98 -2.73 6.84
CA LYS A 95 -10.26 -1.41 7.44
C LYS A 95 -11.60 -0.84 6.97
N VAL A 96 -11.89 -0.91 5.66
CA VAL A 96 -13.17 -0.43 5.13
C VAL A 96 -14.32 -1.34 5.53
N LEU A 97 -14.16 -2.67 5.45
CA LEU A 97 -15.19 -3.63 5.88
C LEU A 97 -15.53 -3.48 7.36
N HIS A 98 -14.54 -3.24 8.23
CA HIS A 98 -14.78 -2.98 9.66
C HIS A 98 -15.53 -1.66 9.87
N THR A 99 -15.15 -0.60 9.15
CA THR A 99 -15.87 0.68 9.25
C THR A 99 -17.33 0.53 8.80
N LEU A 100 -17.58 -0.17 7.68
CA LEU A 100 -18.94 -0.47 7.23
C LEU A 100 -19.71 -1.31 8.25
N TYR A 101 -19.05 -2.29 8.85
CA TYR A 101 -19.67 -3.12 9.89
C TYR A 101 -20.13 -2.27 11.09
N ASP A 102 -19.31 -1.31 11.53
CA ASP A 102 -19.67 -0.40 12.63
C ASP A 102 -20.79 0.57 12.23
N MET A 103 -20.77 1.07 11.00
CA MET A 103 -21.78 2.02 10.49
C MET A 103 -23.14 1.39 10.21
N THR A 104 -23.17 0.08 9.91
CA THR A 104 -24.42 -0.61 9.51
C THR A 104 -25.23 -0.99 10.75
N PRO A 105 -26.48 -0.51 10.91
CA PRO A 105 -27.36 -0.96 11.96
C PRO A 105 -27.73 -2.45 11.84
N VAL A 106 -28.18 -3.03 12.97
CA VAL A 106 -28.73 -4.39 12.98
C VAL A 106 -29.96 -4.48 12.08
N HIS A 107 -30.07 -5.55 11.31
CA HIS A 107 -31.09 -5.83 10.29
C HIS A 107 -31.00 -4.97 9.03
N GLU A 108 -29.97 -4.12 8.88
CA GLU A 108 -29.75 -3.31 7.68
C GLU A 108 -28.67 -3.90 6.76
N VAL A 109 -28.53 -3.31 5.58
CA VAL A 109 -27.61 -3.76 4.52
C VAL A 109 -26.60 -2.66 4.23
N ALA A 110 -25.32 -2.95 4.41
CA ALA A 110 -24.25 -2.11 3.86
C ALA A 110 -24.24 -2.23 2.34
N ASP A 111 -24.53 -1.17 1.65
CA ASP A 111 -24.55 -1.10 0.19
C ASP A 111 -23.41 -0.25 -0.39
N VAL A 112 -23.39 -0.14 -1.71
CA VAL A 112 -22.38 0.63 -2.47
C VAL A 112 -22.30 2.08 -2.02
N SER A 113 -23.42 2.72 -1.66
CA SER A 113 -23.44 4.13 -1.25
C SER A 113 -22.68 4.37 0.06
N MET A 114 -22.72 3.42 0.98
CA MET A 114 -22.04 3.48 2.27
C MET A 114 -20.53 3.31 2.15
N VAL A 115 -20.02 2.71 1.06
CA VAL A 115 -18.57 2.51 0.85
C VAL A 115 -17.83 3.84 0.77
N GLU A 116 -18.35 4.81 0.01
CA GLU A 116 -17.75 6.14 -0.09
C GLU A 116 -17.78 6.89 1.25
N GLU A 117 -18.85 6.76 2.01
CA GLU A 117 -18.97 7.36 3.33
C GLU A 117 -17.95 6.76 4.30
N ALA A 118 -17.79 5.43 4.33
CA ALA A 118 -16.78 4.73 5.13
C ALA A 118 -15.35 5.17 4.77
N ILE A 119 -15.03 5.28 3.47
CA ILE A 119 -13.73 5.78 3.01
C ILE A 119 -13.53 7.25 3.43
N CYS A 120 -14.56 8.10 3.32
CA CYS A 120 -14.51 9.50 3.79
C CYS A 120 -14.24 9.58 5.29
N GLN A 121 -14.88 8.76 6.10
CA GLN A 121 -14.68 8.71 7.54
C GLN A 121 -13.25 8.29 7.89
N ILE A 122 -12.71 7.25 7.22
CA ILE A 122 -11.34 6.79 7.42
C ILE A 122 -10.35 7.89 7.04
N ILE A 123 -10.48 8.49 5.85
CA ILE A 123 -9.61 9.58 5.38
C ILE A 123 -9.69 10.78 6.32
N GLY A 124 -10.90 11.12 6.79
CA GLY A 124 -11.11 12.21 7.75
C GLY A 124 -10.34 12.00 9.05
N SER A 125 -10.24 10.77 9.53
CA SER A 125 -9.46 10.44 10.74
C SER A 125 -7.95 10.66 10.57
N PHE A 126 -7.44 10.61 9.33
CA PHE A 126 -6.03 10.86 8.99
C PHE A 126 -5.76 12.28 8.47
N GLN A 127 -6.78 13.13 8.34
CA GLN A 127 -6.69 14.46 7.74
C GLN A 127 -5.50 15.28 8.27
N TYR A 128 -5.33 15.36 9.58
CA TYR A 128 -4.26 16.12 10.21
C TYR A 128 -2.88 15.53 9.84
N THR A 129 -2.73 14.22 9.96
CA THR A 129 -1.48 13.51 9.67
C THR A 129 -1.06 13.68 8.21
N TYR A 130 -2.01 13.57 7.28
CA TYR A 130 -1.75 13.73 5.85
C TYR A 130 -1.39 15.17 5.49
N SER A 131 -2.08 16.15 6.07
CA SER A 131 -1.77 17.57 5.88
C SER A 131 -0.38 17.92 6.38
N GLU A 132 0.00 17.49 7.60
CA GLU A 132 1.32 17.69 8.18
C GLU A 132 2.42 17.00 7.36
N THR A 133 2.16 15.78 6.88
CA THR A 133 3.11 15.03 6.04
C THR A 133 3.40 15.80 4.75
N LEU A 134 2.36 16.28 4.08
CA LEU A 134 2.49 17.03 2.85
C LEU A 134 3.14 18.43 3.08
N PHE A 135 2.82 19.07 4.20
CA PHE A 135 3.41 20.37 4.57
C PHE A 135 4.94 20.29 4.76
N ARG A 136 5.42 19.21 5.39
CA ARG A 136 6.86 18.99 5.64
C ARG A 136 7.62 18.44 4.43
N MET A 137 6.92 18.09 3.36
CA MET A 137 7.54 17.52 2.17
C MET A 137 8.22 18.61 1.34
N PRO A 138 9.45 18.37 0.81
CA PRO A 138 10.09 19.27 -0.14
C PRO A 138 9.20 19.53 -1.36
N GLU A 139 9.13 20.78 -1.83
CA GLU A 139 8.17 21.20 -2.86
C GLU A 139 8.24 20.32 -4.13
N LYS A 140 9.44 20.02 -4.63
CA LYS A 140 9.59 19.16 -5.81
C LYS A 140 9.09 17.72 -5.61
N GLN A 141 9.18 17.18 -4.39
CA GLN A 141 8.61 15.88 -4.05
C GLN A 141 7.09 15.95 -4.00
N LYS A 142 6.53 17.00 -3.43
CA LYS A 142 5.10 17.27 -3.36
C LYS A 142 4.48 17.41 -4.76
N GLU A 143 5.09 18.22 -5.62
CA GLU A 143 4.64 18.38 -7.01
C GLU A 143 4.62 17.04 -7.77
N LEU A 144 5.68 16.24 -7.64
CA LEU A 144 5.75 14.92 -8.26
C LEU A 144 4.74 13.95 -7.66
N LEU A 145 4.56 13.95 -6.34
CA LEU A 145 3.61 13.11 -5.64
C LEU A 145 2.17 13.37 -6.13
N ILE A 146 1.79 14.66 -6.24
CA ILE A 146 0.48 15.08 -6.77
C ILE A 146 0.33 14.63 -8.24
N ALA A 147 1.37 14.79 -9.05
CA ALA A 147 1.35 14.35 -10.44
C ALA A 147 1.13 12.82 -10.58
N ILE A 148 1.84 12.02 -9.76
CA ILE A 148 1.66 10.56 -9.71
C ILE A 148 0.23 10.22 -9.26
N THR A 149 -0.28 10.92 -8.26
CA THR A 149 -1.65 10.73 -7.74
C THR A 149 -2.71 10.93 -8.82
N LYS A 150 -2.57 11.95 -9.66
CA LYS A 150 -3.50 12.25 -10.76
C LYS A 150 -3.50 11.20 -11.88
N GLU A 151 -2.40 10.47 -12.05
CA GLU A 151 -2.33 9.34 -13.01
C GLU A 151 -2.86 8.03 -12.40
N GLY A 152 -2.89 7.93 -11.07
CA GLY A 152 -3.15 6.67 -10.35
C GLY A 152 -1.95 5.72 -10.43
N LYS A 153 -1.65 5.18 -11.63
CA LYS A 153 -0.43 4.42 -11.94
C LYS A 153 0.36 5.16 -13.01
N ALA A 154 1.41 5.88 -12.59
CA ALA A 154 2.20 6.73 -13.46
C ALA A 154 3.40 5.96 -14.05
N SER A 155 3.54 5.96 -15.37
CA SER A 155 4.70 5.42 -16.08
C SER A 155 5.46 6.54 -16.78
N ALA A 156 6.73 6.28 -17.16
CA ALA A 156 7.57 7.22 -17.89
C ALA A 156 7.58 8.66 -17.31
N ILE A 157 7.60 8.79 -15.99
CA ILE A 157 7.48 10.07 -15.27
C ILE A 157 8.58 11.08 -15.56
N THR A 158 9.70 10.64 -16.15
CA THR A 158 10.81 11.50 -16.59
C THR A 158 10.69 11.93 -18.04
N SER A 159 9.66 11.47 -18.76
CA SER A 159 9.43 11.85 -20.15
C SER A 159 9.06 13.33 -20.30
N GLY A 160 9.43 13.93 -21.44
CA GLY A 160 9.06 15.30 -21.73
C GLY A 160 7.54 15.53 -21.74
N ALA A 161 6.76 14.51 -22.13
CA ALA A 161 5.29 14.58 -22.12
C ALA A 161 4.74 14.68 -20.70
N PHE A 162 5.19 13.84 -19.77
CA PHE A 162 4.77 13.86 -18.39
C PHE A 162 5.19 15.18 -17.69
N ILE A 163 6.45 15.58 -17.86
CA ILE A 163 7.00 16.82 -17.30
C ILE A 163 6.18 18.02 -17.77
N LYS A 164 5.88 18.11 -19.07
CA LYS A 164 5.06 19.19 -19.64
C LYS A 164 3.62 19.16 -19.14
N LYS A 165 3.00 17.98 -19.05
CA LYS A 165 1.61 17.79 -18.57
C LYS A 165 1.44 18.34 -17.16
N TYR A 166 2.38 18.04 -16.27
CA TYR A 166 2.31 18.41 -14.85
C TYR A 166 3.15 19.64 -14.49
N ARG A 167 3.76 20.31 -15.50
CA ARG A 167 4.60 21.52 -15.32
C ARG A 167 5.75 21.29 -14.33
N LEU A 168 6.33 20.09 -14.35
CA LEU A 168 7.46 19.76 -13.49
C LEU A 168 8.75 20.40 -14.02
N PRO A 169 9.79 20.61 -13.15
CA PRO A 169 10.96 21.41 -13.54
C PRO A 169 11.79 20.77 -14.68
N SER A 170 12.42 19.62 -14.42
CA SER A 170 13.28 18.91 -15.38
C SER A 170 13.33 17.43 -15.06
N SER A 171 13.76 16.60 -16.03
CA SER A 171 13.92 15.15 -15.85
C SER A 171 14.86 14.82 -14.67
N SER A 172 15.97 15.51 -14.53
CA SER A 172 16.91 15.30 -13.41
C SER A 172 16.29 15.67 -12.06
N SER A 173 15.51 16.76 -12.01
CA SER A 173 14.79 17.16 -10.81
C SER A 173 13.72 16.13 -10.41
N VAL A 174 12.98 15.60 -11.40
CA VAL A 174 11.99 14.52 -11.20
C VAL A 174 12.65 13.25 -10.68
N GLN A 175 13.79 12.85 -11.24
CA GLN A 175 14.55 11.68 -10.77
C GLN A 175 15.00 11.84 -9.31
N SER A 176 15.54 13.02 -8.94
CA SER A 176 15.94 13.30 -7.57
C SER A 176 14.77 13.30 -6.60
N ALA A 177 13.64 13.90 -6.98
CA ALA A 177 12.41 13.89 -6.19
C ALA A 177 11.86 12.46 -6.02
N LEU A 178 11.83 11.69 -7.09
CA LEU A 178 11.39 10.29 -7.08
C LEU A 178 12.22 9.43 -6.12
N LYS A 179 13.55 9.58 -6.19
CA LYS A 179 14.45 8.86 -5.28
C LYS A 179 14.07 9.11 -3.82
N GLY A 180 13.86 10.37 -3.44
CA GLY A 180 13.46 10.72 -2.08
C GLY A 180 12.04 10.25 -1.69
N LEU A 181 11.11 10.13 -2.66
CA LEU A 181 9.78 9.57 -2.42
C LEU A 181 9.81 8.06 -2.23
N LEU A 182 10.66 7.35 -2.99
CA LEU A 182 10.87 5.90 -2.85
C LEU A 182 11.59 5.56 -1.53
N GLU A 183 12.65 6.28 -1.19
CA GLU A 183 13.41 6.07 0.06
C GLU A 183 12.57 6.28 1.33
N LYS A 184 11.50 7.07 1.24
CA LYS A 184 10.58 7.37 2.35
C LYS A 184 9.26 6.60 2.27
N ASP A 185 9.14 5.65 1.36
CA ASP A 185 7.94 4.86 1.13
C ASP A 185 6.65 5.68 0.83
N PHE A 186 6.78 6.89 0.26
CA PHE A 186 5.61 7.62 -0.23
C PHE A 186 5.09 7.08 -1.56
N VAL A 187 5.99 6.53 -2.36
CA VAL A 187 5.71 5.95 -3.68
C VAL A 187 6.29 4.55 -3.74
N THR A 188 5.59 3.64 -4.35
CA THR A 188 6.08 2.31 -4.71
C THR A 188 6.16 2.16 -6.22
N GLN A 189 7.00 1.24 -6.68
CA GLN A 189 7.14 0.89 -8.09
C GLN A 189 6.76 -0.58 -8.29
N GLU A 190 5.77 -0.82 -9.15
CA GLU A 190 5.36 -2.16 -9.56
C GLU A 190 5.21 -2.21 -11.09
N ALA A 191 5.77 -3.24 -11.72
CA ALA A 191 5.71 -3.45 -13.18
C ALA A 191 6.08 -2.19 -14.01
N GLY A 192 7.02 -1.38 -13.54
CA GLY A 192 7.47 -0.16 -14.22
C GLY A 192 6.56 1.08 -13.99
N ALA A 193 5.48 0.95 -13.25
CA ALA A 193 4.61 2.06 -12.89
C ALA A 193 4.82 2.49 -11.43
N TYR A 194 4.66 3.78 -11.17
CA TYR A 194 4.74 4.39 -9.84
C TYR A 194 3.35 4.72 -9.33
N GLN A 195 3.10 4.47 -8.06
CA GLN A 195 1.82 4.75 -7.40
C GLN A 195 2.06 5.12 -5.93
N ILE A 196 1.08 5.79 -5.32
CA ILE A 196 1.17 6.15 -3.91
C ILE A 196 1.13 4.87 -3.07
N TYR A 197 2.07 4.73 -2.13
CA TYR A 197 2.17 3.55 -1.28
C TYR A 197 0.97 3.41 -0.35
N ASP A 198 0.65 4.47 0.42
CA ASP A 198 -0.57 4.51 1.23
C ASP A 198 -1.78 4.89 0.36
N ARG A 199 -2.68 3.93 0.13
CA ARG A 199 -3.85 4.11 -0.72
C ARG A 199 -4.84 5.14 -0.17
N PHE A 200 -5.01 5.25 1.15
CA PHE A 200 -5.87 6.28 1.74
C PHE A 200 -5.24 7.67 1.59
N PHE A 201 -3.93 7.79 1.72
CA PHE A 201 -3.24 9.03 1.41
C PHE A 201 -3.39 9.42 -0.07
N GLY A 202 -3.28 8.44 -0.98
CA GLY A 202 -3.55 8.65 -2.41
C GLY A 202 -4.96 9.18 -2.66
N LEU A 203 -5.98 8.57 -2.07
CA LEU A 203 -7.37 9.03 -2.18
C LEU A 203 -7.58 10.41 -1.55
N TRP A 204 -6.92 10.70 -0.43
CA TRP A 204 -6.93 12.04 0.17
C TRP A 204 -6.32 13.09 -0.76
N LEU A 205 -5.17 12.79 -1.37
CA LEU A 205 -4.54 13.70 -2.34
C LEU A 205 -5.44 13.94 -3.56
N GLN A 206 -6.09 12.91 -4.12
CA GLN A 206 -7.01 13.06 -5.26
C GLN A 206 -8.18 13.99 -4.97
N ARG A 207 -8.65 14.02 -3.73
CA ARG A 207 -9.78 14.85 -3.31
C ARG A 207 -9.41 16.30 -3.03
N ASN A 208 -8.14 16.58 -2.74
CA ASN A 208 -7.66 17.89 -2.32
C ASN A 208 -6.84 18.63 -3.38
N TYR A 209 -6.38 17.94 -4.43
CA TYR A 209 -5.49 18.48 -5.47
C TYR A 209 -5.87 18.01 -6.87
#